data_ec9e33202fec84bf97911cd099cd0cd7
#
_entry.id   ec9e33202fec84bf97911cd099cd0cd7
#
_cell.length_a   1.000
_cell.length_b   1.000
_cell.length_c   1.000
_cell.angle_alpha   90.00
_cell.angle_beta   90.00
_cell.angle_gamma   90.00
#
_symmetry.space_group_name_H-M   'P 1'
#
loop_
_entity.id
_entity.type
_entity.pdbx_description
1 polymer ?
#
loop_
_entity_poly.entity_id
_entity_poly.type
_entity_poly.pdbx_seq_one_letter_code
_entity_poly.pdbx_strand_id
1 'polypeptide(L)'
;MPPSRDELDERFTREGLDPRWWGNAPGDTYGWHSHHYHKVLFCQRGSITFHTMSGDVQLRPGDRLDIEPGTQHAATVGASGVTCVEASRG
;
A
#
# COMPACT_ATOMS: atom_id res chain seq x y z
N MET A 1 -7.11 12.72 11.26
CA MET A 1 -8.07 11.58 11.15
C MET A 1 -7.69 10.69 9.99
N PRO A 2 -7.59 9.39 10.20
CA PRO A 2 -7.38 8.50 9.07
C PRO A 2 -8.61 8.52 8.16
N PRO A 3 -8.44 8.28 6.86
CA PRO A 3 -9.57 8.16 5.95
C PRO A 3 -10.43 6.95 6.30
N SER A 4 -11.71 7.00 6.00
CA SER A 4 -12.58 5.85 6.20
C SER A 4 -12.37 4.83 5.07
N ARG A 5 -12.78 3.58 5.33
CA ARG A 5 -12.73 2.55 4.29
C ARG A 5 -13.59 2.93 3.10
N ASP A 6 -14.78 3.47 3.38
CA ASP A 6 -15.71 3.87 2.32
C ASP A 6 -15.13 4.96 1.43
N GLU A 7 -14.42 5.93 2.02
CA GLU A 7 -13.76 6.98 1.26
C GLU A 7 -12.72 6.42 0.28
N LEU A 8 -11.93 5.46 0.75
CA LEU A 8 -10.90 4.85 -0.09
C LEU A 8 -11.50 3.93 -1.15
N ASP A 9 -12.52 3.12 -0.79
CA ASP A 9 -13.21 2.29 -1.77
C ASP A 9 -13.81 3.15 -2.88
N GLU A 10 -14.42 4.26 -2.53
CA GLU A 10 -14.99 5.20 -3.50
C GLU A 10 -13.91 5.80 -4.41
N ARG A 11 -12.75 6.10 -3.84
CA ARG A 11 -11.62 6.62 -4.61
C ARG A 11 -11.18 5.62 -5.69
N PHE A 12 -11.04 4.35 -5.33
CA PHE A 12 -10.70 3.30 -6.28
C PHE A 12 -11.78 3.13 -7.34
N THR A 13 -13.04 3.12 -6.92
CA THR A 13 -14.17 2.98 -7.84
C THR A 13 -14.17 4.11 -8.88
N ARG A 14 -13.89 5.34 -8.46
CA ARG A 14 -13.81 6.48 -9.39
C ARG A 14 -12.70 6.32 -10.41
N GLU A 15 -11.62 5.64 -10.05
CA GLU A 15 -10.50 5.38 -10.96
C GLU A 15 -10.72 4.11 -11.79
N GLY A 16 -11.87 3.45 -11.64
CA GLY A 16 -12.16 2.21 -12.35
C GLY A 16 -11.39 1.01 -11.83
N LEU A 17 -10.96 1.05 -10.58
CA LEU A 17 -10.14 0.00 -9.96
C LEU A 17 -10.95 -0.78 -8.93
N ASP A 18 -10.56 -2.04 -8.72
CA ASP A 18 -11.24 -2.96 -7.81
C ASP A 18 -10.42 -3.11 -6.53
N PRO A 19 -10.83 -2.49 -5.41
CA PRO A 19 -10.02 -2.46 -4.19
C PRO A 19 -10.02 -3.79 -3.46
N ARG A 20 -8.85 -4.13 -2.89
CA ARG A 20 -8.68 -5.28 -2.02
C ARG A 20 -8.03 -4.80 -0.72
N TRP A 21 -8.63 -5.18 0.40
CA TRP A 21 -8.15 -4.80 1.73
C TRP A 21 -7.27 -5.88 2.34
N TRP A 22 -6.23 -5.45 3.05
CA TRP A 22 -5.36 -6.37 3.77
C TRP A 22 -4.74 -5.65 4.97
N GLY A 23 -4.22 -6.45 5.89
CA GLY A 23 -3.56 -5.93 7.08
C GLY A 23 -2.48 -6.86 7.57
N ASN A 24 -1.54 -6.31 8.35
CA ASN A 24 -0.44 -7.06 8.92
C ASN A 24 -0.14 -6.61 10.33
N ALA A 25 0.45 -7.52 11.09
CA ALA A 25 0.84 -7.28 12.47
C ALA A 25 2.08 -6.37 12.57
N PRO A 26 2.28 -5.72 13.73
CA PRO A 26 3.47 -4.91 13.94
C PRO A 26 4.76 -5.68 13.64
N GLY A 27 5.65 -5.06 12.88
CA GLY A 27 6.96 -5.63 12.56
C GLY A 27 6.98 -6.69 11.48
N ASP A 28 5.84 -7.05 10.92
CA ASP A 28 5.80 -7.99 9.79
C ASP A 28 6.61 -7.45 8.62
N THR A 29 7.23 -8.34 7.85
CA THR A 29 8.04 -7.95 6.71
C THR A 29 7.64 -8.69 5.45
N TYR A 30 7.87 -8.03 4.31
CA TYR A 30 7.76 -8.62 2.98
C TYR A 30 9.14 -8.55 2.33
N GLY A 31 9.61 -9.70 1.81
CA GLY A 31 10.88 -9.77 1.12
C GLY A 31 10.84 -9.06 -0.24
N TRP A 32 12.02 -8.86 -0.82
CA TRP A 32 12.15 -8.21 -2.12
C TRP A 32 11.44 -9.01 -3.21
N HIS A 33 10.59 -8.31 -3.97
CA HIS A 33 9.81 -8.89 -5.06
C HIS A 33 9.38 -7.80 -6.03
N SER A 34 8.80 -8.20 -7.16
CA SER A 34 8.21 -7.28 -8.12
C SER A 34 6.95 -7.88 -8.71
N HIS A 35 6.16 -7.04 -9.39
CA HIS A 35 4.93 -7.47 -10.05
C HIS A 35 4.95 -7.06 -11.50
N HIS A 36 4.15 -7.75 -12.33
CA HIS A 36 4.00 -7.43 -13.74
C HIS A 36 2.95 -6.34 -14.00
N TYR A 37 2.27 -5.90 -12.96
CA TYR A 37 1.23 -4.89 -13.06
C TYR A 37 1.58 -3.65 -12.24
N HIS A 38 0.91 -2.55 -12.56
CA HIS A 38 0.98 -1.31 -11.78
C HIS A 38 0.09 -1.48 -10.55
N LYS A 39 0.66 -1.34 -9.36
CA LYS A 39 -0.08 -1.43 -8.11
C LYS A 39 -0.33 -0.04 -7.57
N VAL A 40 -1.59 0.23 -7.19
CA VAL A 40 -1.99 1.45 -6.49
C VAL A 40 -2.39 1.05 -5.09
N LEU A 41 -1.81 1.66 -4.06
CA LEU A 41 -2.21 1.36 -2.70
C LEU A 41 -2.27 2.60 -1.81
N PHE A 42 -3.14 2.51 -0.79
CA PHE A 42 -3.26 3.52 0.26
C PHE A 42 -3.06 2.85 1.61
N CYS A 43 -2.41 3.56 2.53
CA CYS A 43 -2.42 3.20 3.94
C CYS A 43 -3.68 3.80 4.57
N GLN A 44 -4.47 2.97 5.26
CA GLN A 44 -5.68 3.44 5.93
C GLN A 44 -5.45 3.64 7.43
N ARG A 45 -4.69 2.73 8.05
CA ARG A 45 -4.37 2.78 9.48
C ARG A 45 -2.96 2.26 9.71
N GLY A 46 -2.33 2.73 10.79
CA GLY A 46 -0.98 2.31 11.16
C GLY A 46 0.07 2.88 10.21
N SER A 47 1.10 2.11 9.92
CA SER A 47 2.16 2.54 9.01
C SER A 47 2.88 1.37 8.38
N ILE A 48 3.50 1.62 7.24
CA ILE A 48 4.32 0.65 6.55
C ILE A 48 5.41 1.41 5.78
N THR A 49 6.61 0.88 5.76
CA THR A 49 7.70 1.45 4.99
C THR A 49 8.02 0.52 3.82
N PHE A 50 7.91 1.03 2.62
CA PHE A 50 8.32 0.30 1.43
C PHE A 50 9.77 0.62 1.13
N HIS A 51 10.58 -0.42 0.96
CA HIS A 51 11.99 -0.31 0.60
C HIS A 51 12.09 -0.45 -0.90
N THR A 52 12.74 0.50 -1.56
CA THR A 52 12.96 0.46 -3.00
C THR A 52 14.43 0.68 -3.29
N MET A 53 14.84 0.45 -4.54
CA MET A 53 16.22 0.69 -4.94
C MET A 53 16.58 2.17 -4.87
N SER A 54 15.59 3.06 -4.88
CA SER A 54 15.78 4.52 -4.77
C SER A 54 15.68 5.03 -3.33
N GLY A 55 15.41 4.16 -2.36
CA GLY A 55 15.26 4.52 -0.95
C GLY A 55 13.92 4.07 -0.37
N ASP A 56 13.69 4.45 0.88
CA ASP A 56 12.50 4.07 1.62
C ASP A 56 11.37 5.06 1.43
N VAL A 57 10.14 4.52 1.37
CA VAL A 57 8.91 5.32 1.30
C VAL A 57 8.01 4.90 2.45
N GLN A 58 7.86 5.76 3.45
CA GLN A 58 6.98 5.48 4.57
C GLN A 58 5.57 5.94 4.25
N LEU A 59 4.59 5.06 4.46
CA LEU A 59 3.17 5.40 4.31
C LEU A 59 2.52 5.50 5.68
N ARG A 60 1.80 6.59 5.88
CA ARG A 60 0.97 6.86 7.04
C ARG A 60 -0.49 6.94 6.58
N PRO A 61 -1.47 6.96 7.51
CA PRO A 61 -2.88 7.00 7.10
C PRO A 61 -3.17 8.12 6.10
N GLY A 62 -3.77 7.75 4.97
CA GLY A 62 -4.08 8.65 3.88
C GLY A 62 -3.03 8.72 2.77
N ASP A 63 -1.84 8.19 2.99
CA ASP A 63 -0.78 8.22 1.98
C ASP A 63 -1.02 7.18 0.89
N ARG A 64 -0.72 7.57 -0.33
CA ARG A 64 -0.82 6.72 -1.53
C ARG A 64 0.56 6.40 -2.06
N LEU A 65 0.71 5.18 -2.57
CA LEU A 65 1.91 4.77 -3.30
C LEU A 65 1.51 4.04 -4.57
N ASP A 66 2.10 4.43 -5.67
CA ASP A 66 1.99 3.73 -6.93
C ASP A 66 3.29 2.99 -7.18
N ILE A 67 3.19 1.69 -7.48
CA ILE A 67 4.37 0.86 -7.78
C ILE A 67 4.27 0.41 -9.22
N GLU A 68 5.20 0.91 -10.04
CA GLU A 68 5.26 0.61 -11.46
C GLU A 68 5.61 -0.87 -11.71
N PRO A 69 5.16 -1.45 -12.84
CA PRO A 69 5.53 -2.82 -13.18
C PRO A 69 7.05 -3.02 -13.16
N GLY A 70 7.48 -4.14 -12.61
CA GLY A 70 8.90 -4.49 -12.56
C GLY A 70 9.72 -3.82 -11.47
N THR A 71 9.11 -2.95 -10.67
CA THR A 71 9.82 -2.27 -9.58
C THR A 71 10.09 -3.24 -8.43
N GLN A 72 11.37 -3.45 -8.11
CA GLN A 72 11.76 -4.27 -6.96
C GLN A 72 11.45 -3.52 -5.68
N HIS A 73 10.76 -4.17 -4.75
CA HIS A 73 10.42 -3.56 -3.46
C HIS A 73 10.28 -4.61 -2.36
N ALA A 74 10.47 -4.14 -1.15
CA ALA A 74 10.24 -4.90 0.08
C ALA A 74 9.45 -4.01 1.03
N ALA A 75 9.06 -4.49 2.19
CA ALA A 75 8.32 -3.67 3.13
C ALA A 75 8.51 -4.12 4.57
N THR A 76 8.37 -3.17 5.49
CA THR A 76 8.38 -3.42 6.93
C THR A 76 7.19 -2.71 7.55
N VAL A 77 6.37 -3.44 8.26
CA VAL A 77 5.18 -2.90 8.94
C VAL A 77 5.62 -2.19 10.22
N GLY A 78 5.01 -1.04 10.49
CA GLY A 78 5.34 -0.23 11.66
C GLY A 78 4.86 -0.83 12.98
N ALA A 79 5.18 -0.12 14.08
CA ALA A 79 4.96 -0.60 15.45
C ALA A 79 3.48 -0.80 15.81
N SER A 80 2.56 -0.17 15.09
CA SER A 80 1.12 -0.29 15.35
C SER A 80 0.41 -1.22 14.35
N GLY A 81 1.16 -1.92 13.52
CA GLY A 81 0.57 -2.69 12.44
C GLY A 81 0.16 -1.81 11.28
N VAL A 82 -0.56 -2.36 10.32
CA VAL A 82 -1.04 -1.59 9.17
C VAL A 82 -2.31 -2.19 8.59
N THR A 83 -3.18 -1.32 8.10
CA THR A 83 -4.30 -1.70 7.23
C THR A 83 -4.15 -0.93 5.94
N CYS A 84 -4.13 -1.64 4.84
CA CYS A 84 -3.98 -1.06 3.50
C CYS A 84 -5.09 -1.51 2.58
N VAL A 85 -5.26 -0.78 1.50
CA VAL A 85 -6.12 -1.16 0.39
C VAL A 85 -5.35 -0.97 -0.91
N GLU A 86 -5.47 -1.91 -1.81
CA GLU A 86 -4.74 -1.88 -3.07
C GLU A 86 -5.58 -2.34 -4.25
N ALA A 87 -5.13 -1.97 -5.44
CA ALA A 87 -5.71 -2.46 -6.69
C ALA A 87 -4.61 -2.52 -7.76
N SER A 88 -4.82 -3.36 -8.76
CA SER A 88 -3.95 -3.38 -9.93
C SER A 88 -4.54 -2.53 -11.03
N ARG A 89 -3.68 -1.77 -11.68
CA ARG A 89 -4.04 -0.93 -12.83
C ARG A 89 -3.38 -1.54 -14.07
N GLY A 90 -4.03 -2.53 -14.62
CA GLY A 90 -3.51 -3.21 -15.80
C GLY A 90 -2.39 -4.18 -15.48
#